data_9266c6c1d0549f23a5396fed60da2343
#
_entry.id   9266c6c1d0549f23a5396fed60da2343
#
_cell.length_a   1.000
_cell.length_b   1.000
_cell.length_c   1.000
_cell.angle_alpha   90.00
_cell.angle_beta   90.00
_cell.angle_gamma   90.00
#
_symmetry.space_group_name_H-M   'P 1'
#
loop_
_entity.id
_entity.type
_entity.pdbx_description
1 polymer ?
#
loop_
_entity_poly.entity_id
_entity_poly.type
_entity_poly.pdbx_seq_one_letter_code
_entity_poly.pdbx_strand_id
1 'polypeptide(L)'
;MRLGEVFFIMHTYITRIERAREICKGLFSLALVLSLFASCGGKKGDDAKTVTQEKKNNIAVDTALTSRLKKFAAAPRCKGLFGFYVYDLTADKPVYGEGQKVTMASASCLKLITGVAGLHLLGTDYSYPTSLWTTGTMKKDTLQGNVIFKAQLDPQLNEPDLKMFPEALKKRGIKKFNGKLVLDLVLHKPVTSEKHWYPWDLSFSRYGILYKGDQKVRKAVATAFRQAGYQLTDSQVVYGGLTRHAKLAFRFRRPVDYVIKKMWKNSSNTQATSLLYTIGYHLNKRGDLPAVGVNYLRGFVRDSLGLKDKHIVIHDGCGLCTYNHLSPEVLVAVLRYGYQRPAIRKKLHTWLAISGVDGTLRAELSDPKLKGLVRGKTGTLSHPYGISSLAGFCKGADGHMLAFAIMDNDMSVLDARVLQKKLCLAMIGDKK
;
A
#
# COMPACT_ATOMS: atom_id res chain seq x y z
N MET A 1 33.37 8.01 -29.54
CA MET A 1 33.36 9.19 -28.62
C MET A 1 34.75 9.76 -28.55
N ARG A 2 34.95 11.04 -28.91
CA ARG A 2 36.26 11.69 -28.92
C ARG A 2 36.65 12.09 -27.49
N LEU A 3 37.92 11.91 -27.12
CA LEU A 3 38.44 12.23 -25.78
C LEU A 3 38.02 13.62 -25.22
N GLY A 4 37.75 14.59 -26.11
CA GLY A 4 37.28 15.93 -25.70
C GLY A 4 35.90 15.98 -25.07
N GLU A 5 34.96 15.10 -25.41
CA GLU A 5 33.60 15.08 -24.84
C GLU A 5 33.59 14.52 -23.42
N VAL A 6 34.48 13.57 -23.12
CA VAL A 6 34.63 13.01 -21.75
C VAL A 6 35.23 14.04 -20.79
N PHE A 7 36.17 14.86 -21.24
CA PHE A 7 36.75 15.93 -20.45
C PHE A 7 35.74 17.06 -20.15
N PHE A 8 34.88 17.39 -21.10
CA PHE A 8 33.85 18.42 -20.89
C PHE A 8 32.77 17.98 -19.90
N ILE A 9 32.38 16.71 -19.94
CA ILE A 9 31.39 16.13 -18.99
C ILE A 9 31.99 16.05 -17.59
N MET A 10 33.25 15.63 -17.45
CA MET A 10 33.93 15.59 -16.15
C MET A 10 34.11 16.98 -15.55
N HIS A 11 34.47 17.98 -16.33
CA HIS A 11 34.64 19.35 -15.84
C HIS A 11 33.30 19.95 -15.36
N THR A 12 32.20 19.68 -16.06
CA THR A 12 30.85 20.12 -15.66
C THR A 12 30.35 19.41 -14.38
N TYR A 13 30.79 18.17 -14.13
CA TYR A 13 30.44 17.45 -12.89
C TYR A 13 31.24 17.96 -11.68
N ILE A 14 32.51 18.27 -11.85
CA ILE A 14 33.39 18.77 -10.77
C ILE A 14 32.90 20.17 -10.32
N THR A 15 32.58 21.07 -11.25
CA THR A 15 32.06 22.42 -10.91
C THR A 15 30.68 22.40 -10.22
N ARG A 16 29.85 21.39 -10.50
CA ARG A 16 28.58 21.19 -9.76
C ARG A 16 28.79 20.70 -8.33
N ILE A 17 29.76 19.83 -8.08
CA ILE A 17 30.09 19.33 -6.75
C ILE A 17 30.69 20.44 -5.88
N GLU A 18 31.54 21.30 -6.44
CA GLU A 18 32.12 22.44 -5.72
C GLU A 18 31.06 23.48 -5.34
N ARG A 19 30.11 23.80 -6.24
CA ARG A 19 28.98 24.68 -5.90
C ARG A 19 28.06 24.10 -4.82
N ALA A 20 27.85 22.79 -4.81
CA ALA A 20 27.04 22.14 -3.76
C ALA A 20 27.77 22.18 -2.39
N ARG A 21 29.11 22.06 -2.36
CA ARG A 21 29.90 22.19 -1.13
C ARG A 21 29.90 23.61 -0.55
N GLU A 22 29.92 24.64 -1.39
CA GLU A 22 29.84 26.04 -0.93
C GLU A 22 28.44 26.38 -0.39
N ILE A 23 27.38 25.87 -0.98
CA ILE A 23 25.99 26.02 -0.46
C ILE A 23 25.85 25.34 0.91
N CYS A 24 26.43 24.14 1.11
CA CYS A 24 26.42 23.46 2.41
C CYS A 24 27.22 24.20 3.49
N LYS A 25 28.35 24.84 3.14
CA LYS A 25 29.13 25.67 4.09
C LYS A 25 28.37 26.92 4.51
N GLY A 26 27.64 27.55 3.59
CA GLY A 26 26.78 28.72 3.88
C GLY A 26 25.64 28.39 4.83
N LEU A 27 25.00 27.22 4.68
CA LEU A 27 23.92 26.76 5.54
C LEU A 27 24.41 26.38 6.95
N PHE A 28 25.63 25.85 7.10
CA PHE A 28 26.21 25.54 8.41
C PHE A 28 26.59 26.81 9.19
N SER A 29 27.05 27.87 8.53
CA SER A 29 27.35 29.16 9.17
C SER A 29 26.10 29.92 9.62
N LEU A 30 24.98 29.78 8.90
CA LEU A 30 23.71 30.40 9.27
C LEU A 30 23.06 29.71 10.49
N ALA A 31 23.22 28.39 10.63
CA ALA A 31 22.73 27.64 11.80
C ALA A 31 23.51 27.96 13.09
N LEU A 32 24.80 28.31 12.99
CA LEU A 32 25.62 28.65 14.15
C LEU A 32 25.37 30.08 14.67
N VAL A 33 24.92 31.00 13.82
CA VAL A 33 24.59 32.38 14.22
C VAL A 33 23.22 32.47 14.89
N LEU A 34 22.29 31.56 14.58
CA LEU A 34 20.95 31.50 15.22
C LEU A 34 20.97 30.87 16.61
N SER A 35 22.05 30.19 17.02
CA SER A 35 22.16 29.58 18.36
C SER A 35 22.75 30.51 19.44
N LEU A 36 23.18 31.74 19.07
CA LEU A 36 23.82 32.70 20.02
C LEU A 36 22.89 33.82 20.53
N PHE A 37 21.60 33.87 20.12
CA PHE A 37 20.64 34.88 20.58
C PHE A 37 19.49 34.37 21.47
N ALA A 38 19.59 33.16 22.00
CA ALA A 38 18.59 32.61 22.92
C ALA A 38 19.14 32.35 24.32
N SER A 39 19.68 33.39 24.95
CA SER A 39 19.98 33.37 26.41
C SER A 39 19.71 34.73 26.99
N CYS A 40 18.46 34.96 27.41
CA CYS A 40 18.09 35.76 28.60
C CYS A 40 16.55 35.83 28.70
N GLY A 41 16.01 35.33 29.80
CA GLY A 41 14.73 35.80 30.31
C GLY A 41 13.62 34.78 30.47
N GLY A 42 13.34 34.31 31.68
CA GLY A 42 12.01 33.94 32.13
C GLY A 42 11.75 32.46 32.44
N LYS A 43 12.00 32.07 33.68
CA LYS A 43 11.45 30.85 34.28
C LYS A 43 9.93 30.85 34.27
N LYS A 44 9.29 29.84 33.63
CA LYS A 44 8.10 29.10 34.10
C LYS A 44 7.64 28.10 33.02
N GLY A 45 7.55 26.83 33.40
CA GLY A 45 6.60 25.86 32.78
C GLY A 45 7.16 24.84 31.82
N ASP A 46 8.08 23.97 32.23
CA ASP A 46 8.50 22.80 31.38
C ASP A 46 8.45 21.45 32.16
N ASP A 47 7.45 21.25 33.01
CA ASP A 47 7.30 19.97 33.74
C ASP A 47 6.28 18.98 33.13
N ALA A 48 5.62 19.33 32.02
CA ALA A 48 4.52 18.49 31.51
C ALA A 48 4.91 17.53 30.39
N LYS A 49 6.09 17.64 29.76
CA LYS A 49 6.48 16.79 28.62
C LYS A 49 7.41 15.61 28.95
N THR A 50 8.11 15.65 30.06
CA THR A 50 9.05 14.58 30.45
C THR A 50 8.35 13.42 31.16
N VAL A 51 7.22 13.67 31.83
CA VAL A 51 6.49 12.66 32.62
C VAL A 51 5.77 11.61 31.79
N THR A 52 5.48 11.89 30.53
CA THR A 52 4.75 10.94 29.64
C THR A 52 5.64 9.90 28.97
N GLN A 53 6.94 10.11 28.84
CA GLN A 53 7.86 9.13 28.25
C GLN A 53 8.41 8.12 29.24
N GLU A 54 8.65 8.51 30.48
CA GLU A 54 9.15 7.59 31.52
C GLU A 54 8.12 6.55 31.97
N LYS A 55 6.81 6.86 31.96
CA LYS A 55 5.76 5.89 32.30
C LYS A 55 5.57 4.74 31.30
N LYS A 56 5.98 4.91 30.05
CA LYS A 56 5.87 3.83 29.04
C LYS A 56 6.88 2.70 29.23
N ASN A 57 8.02 2.96 29.85
CA ASN A 57 9.11 1.99 29.95
C ASN A 57 8.95 0.96 31.08
N ASN A 58 7.97 1.12 31.97
CA ASN A 58 7.79 0.25 33.14
C ASN A 58 6.61 -0.73 33.03
N ILE A 59 5.88 -0.76 31.89
CA ILE A 59 4.82 -1.75 31.70
C ILE A 59 5.48 -3.12 31.46
N ALA A 60 5.17 -4.10 32.31
CA ALA A 60 5.68 -5.45 32.19
C ALA A 60 4.89 -6.26 31.14
N VAL A 61 5.57 -7.16 30.47
CA VAL A 61 4.92 -8.17 29.62
C VAL A 61 4.29 -9.25 30.50
N ASP A 62 3.10 -9.72 30.12
CA ASP A 62 2.42 -10.81 30.83
C ASP A 62 3.25 -12.12 30.77
N THR A 63 3.71 -12.56 31.95
CA THR A 63 4.49 -13.80 32.08
C THR A 63 3.65 -15.05 31.82
N ALA A 64 2.34 -15.00 32.13
CA ALA A 64 1.42 -16.10 31.83
C ALA A 64 1.22 -16.24 30.32
N LEU A 65 1.15 -15.11 29.56
CA LEU A 65 1.15 -15.11 28.11
C LEU A 65 2.44 -15.77 27.56
N THR A 66 3.60 -15.37 28.07
CA THR A 66 4.87 -15.95 27.67
C THR A 66 4.89 -17.47 27.89
N SER A 67 4.37 -17.95 29.01
CA SER A 67 4.28 -19.38 29.34
C SER A 67 3.33 -20.11 28.38
N ARG A 68 2.15 -19.55 28.06
CA ARG A 68 1.22 -20.11 27.06
C ARG A 68 1.85 -20.21 25.67
N LEU A 69 2.61 -19.19 25.25
CA LEU A 69 3.30 -19.18 23.97
C LEU A 69 4.45 -20.21 23.90
N LYS A 70 5.21 -20.39 24.99
CA LYS A 70 6.22 -21.47 25.09
C LYS A 70 5.59 -22.85 24.98
N LYS A 71 4.44 -23.08 25.66
CA LYS A 71 3.68 -24.31 25.54
C LYS A 71 3.17 -24.57 24.12
N PHE A 72 2.68 -23.50 23.45
CA PHE A 72 2.30 -23.57 22.04
C PHE A 72 3.48 -23.94 21.14
N ALA A 73 4.65 -23.32 21.35
CA ALA A 73 5.87 -23.60 20.59
C ALA A 73 6.36 -25.04 20.76
N ALA A 74 6.29 -25.59 21.96
CA ALA A 74 6.75 -26.94 22.27
C ALA A 74 5.78 -28.05 21.80
N ALA A 75 4.56 -27.71 21.35
CA ALA A 75 3.59 -28.72 20.91
C ALA A 75 4.03 -29.39 19.59
N PRO A 76 3.84 -30.72 19.45
CA PRO A 76 4.16 -31.41 18.21
C PRO A 76 3.48 -30.81 17.00
N ARG A 77 4.22 -30.74 15.90
CA ARG A 77 3.77 -30.18 14.62
C ARG A 77 4.04 -31.17 13.47
N CYS A 78 3.26 -30.98 12.39
CA CYS A 78 3.53 -31.67 11.14
C CYS A 78 4.86 -31.16 10.52
N LYS A 79 5.34 -31.86 9.49
CA LYS A 79 6.51 -31.43 8.70
C LYS A 79 6.24 -30.07 8.05
N GLY A 80 7.30 -29.32 7.77
CA GLY A 80 7.25 -28.04 7.09
C GLY A 80 8.07 -26.96 7.81
N LEU A 81 8.19 -25.79 7.17
CA LEU A 81 8.76 -24.60 7.78
C LEU A 81 7.69 -23.88 8.60
N PHE A 82 8.08 -23.46 9.78
CA PHE A 82 7.18 -22.81 10.73
C PHE A 82 7.91 -21.66 11.44
N GLY A 83 7.19 -20.58 11.66
CA GLY A 83 7.67 -19.50 12.50
C GLY A 83 6.51 -18.64 12.99
N PHE A 84 6.64 -18.11 14.20
CA PHE A 84 5.71 -17.12 14.73
C PHE A 84 6.44 -16.09 15.59
N TYR A 85 5.80 -14.95 15.78
CA TYR A 85 6.30 -13.88 16.64
C TYR A 85 5.13 -13.10 17.23
N VAL A 86 5.22 -12.79 18.54
CA VAL A 86 4.25 -11.98 19.29
C VAL A 86 4.96 -10.83 19.95
N TYR A 87 4.42 -9.64 19.79
CA TYR A 87 4.93 -8.38 20.32
C TYR A 87 3.84 -7.63 21.08
N ASP A 88 4.12 -7.19 22.28
CA ASP A 88 3.23 -6.36 23.09
C ASP A 88 3.38 -4.89 22.69
N LEU A 89 2.34 -4.35 22.03
CA LEU A 89 2.31 -2.97 21.56
C LEU A 89 2.01 -1.97 22.70
N THR A 90 1.43 -2.44 23.82
CA THR A 90 1.14 -1.62 24.99
C THR A 90 2.40 -1.41 25.81
N ALA A 91 3.15 -2.47 26.07
CA ALA A 91 4.44 -2.43 26.75
C ALA A 91 5.59 -1.99 25.82
N ASP A 92 5.38 -2.00 24.50
CA ASP A 92 6.38 -1.81 23.44
C ASP A 92 7.58 -2.76 23.58
N LYS A 93 7.31 -4.04 23.84
CA LYS A 93 8.31 -5.09 24.09
C LYS A 93 7.99 -6.39 23.36
N PRO A 94 9.02 -7.18 22.98
CA PRO A 94 8.81 -8.54 22.51
C PRO A 94 8.22 -9.41 23.63
N VAL A 95 7.30 -10.30 23.27
CA VAL A 95 6.76 -11.31 24.19
C VAL A 95 7.48 -12.64 24.00
N TYR A 96 7.30 -13.27 22.83
CA TYR A 96 7.94 -14.54 22.50
C TYR A 96 7.80 -14.84 21.00
N GLY A 97 8.74 -15.62 20.46
CA GLY A 97 8.69 -16.13 19.11
C GLY A 97 9.58 -17.34 18.92
N GLU A 98 9.25 -18.17 17.95
CA GLU A 98 10.07 -19.28 17.47
C GLU A 98 10.15 -19.21 15.96
N GLY A 99 11.36 -19.36 15.39
CA GLY A 99 11.58 -19.16 13.96
C GLY A 99 11.20 -17.77 13.47
N GLN A 100 11.14 -16.76 14.35
CA GLN A 100 10.65 -15.40 14.01
C GLN A 100 11.48 -14.70 12.94
N LYS A 101 12.72 -15.11 12.73
CA LYS A 101 13.62 -14.58 11.69
C LYS A 101 13.74 -15.48 10.46
N VAL A 102 13.15 -16.68 10.49
CA VAL A 102 13.16 -17.58 9.35
C VAL A 102 12.33 -16.95 8.21
N THR A 103 12.98 -16.73 7.09
CA THR A 103 12.33 -16.15 5.91
C THR A 103 11.67 -17.25 5.07
N MET A 104 10.42 -17.03 4.71
CA MET A 104 9.63 -17.97 3.93
C MET A 104 8.55 -17.22 3.14
N ALA A 105 7.88 -17.91 2.23
CA ALA A 105 6.81 -17.32 1.44
C ALA A 105 5.64 -16.90 2.34
N SER A 106 5.26 -15.62 2.26
CA SER A 106 4.21 -15.03 3.11
C SER A 106 2.82 -15.04 2.47
N ALA A 107 2.74 -15.44 1.20
CA ALA A 107 1.53 -15.24 0.40
C ALA A 107 0.96 -13.83 0.60
N SER A 108 -0.35 -13.69 0.68
CA SER A 108 -1.04 -12.39 0.76
C SER A 108 -0.78 -11.58 2.04
N CYS A 109 -0.03 -12.07 3.04
CA CYS A 109 0.40 -11.24 4.17
C CYS A 109 1.39 -10.14 3.73
N LEU A 110 2.07 -10.28 2.58
CA LEU A 110 2.83 -9.20 1.94
C LEU A 110 2.01 -7.91 1.75
N LYS A 111 0.70 -8.02 1.55
CA LYS A 111 -0.21 -6.87 1.41
C LYS A 111 -0.22 -5.93 2.62
N LEU A 112 0.25 -6.38 3.78
CA LEU A 112 0.45 -5.51 4.94
C LEU A 112 1.56 -4.50 4.64
N ILE A 113 2.69 -4.96 4.07
CA ILE A 113 3.79 -4.08 3.68
C ILE A 113 3.33 -3.11 2.60
N THR A 114 2.73 -3.62 1.51
CA THR A 114 2.25 -2.80 0.40
C THR A 114 1.29 -1.71 0.87
N GLY A 115 0.35 -2.07 1.76
CA GLY A 115 -0.64 -1.12 2.26
C GLY A 115 -0.07 -0.10 3.22
N VAL A 116 0.73 -0.53 4.20
CA VAL A 116 1.33 0.39 5.19
C VAL A 116 2.36 1.31 4.53
N ALA A 117 3.24 0.77 3.67
CA ALA A 117 4.22 1.55 2.91
C ALA A 117 3.53 2.51 1.92
N GLY A 118 2.46 2.07 1.25
CA GLY A 118 1.66 2.92 0.37
C GLY A 118 0.99 4.07 1.14
N LEU A 119 0.37 3.80 2.29
CA LEU A 119 -0.23 4.85 3.13
C LEU A 119 0.82 5.78 3.74
N HIS A 120 2.03 5.27 4.02
CA HIS A 120 3.15 6.10 4.48
C HIS A 120 3.59 7.10 3.41
N LEU A 121 3.75 6.65 2.16
CA LEU A 121 4.24 7.46 1.05
C LEU A 121 3.18 8.44 0.53
N LEU A 122 1.96 7.94 0.28
CA LEU A 122 0.91 8.67 -0.41
C LEU A 122 0.05 9.52 0.55
N GLY A 123 0.09 9.20 1.85
CA GLY A 123 -0.83 9.74 2.86
C GLY A 123 -2.13 8.93 2.95
N THR A 124 -2.75 8.98 4.13
CA THR A 124 -4.00 8.25 4.42
C THR A 124 -5.23 8.85 3.75
N ASP A 125 -5.12 10.09 3.26
CA ASP A 125 -6.18 10.82 2.57
C ASP A 125 -6.01 10.83 1.05
N TYR A 126 -5.05 10.05 0.56
CA TYR A 126 -4.82 9.91 -0.87
C TYR A 126 -6.10 9.50 -1.61
N SER A 127 -6.28 10.05 -2.79
CA SER A 127 -7.37 9.69 -3.68
C SER A 127 -6.90 9.59 -5.12
N TYR A 128 -7.47 8.65 -5.87
CA TYR A 128 -7.21 8.43 -7.28
C TYR A 128 -8.01 9.43 -8.11
N PRO A 129 -7.37 10.40 -8.79
CA PRO A 129 -8.10 11.38 -9.59
C PRO A 129 -8.36 10.85 -11.00
N THR A 130 -9.59 11.10 -11.47
CA THR A 130 -9.96 11.06 -12.89
C THR A 130 -10.69 12.35 -13.21
N SER A 131 -10.33 13.03 -14.29
CA SER A 131 -10.81 14.39 -14.55
C SER A 131 -11.06 14.66 -16.01
N LEU A 132 -11.99 15.59 -16.26
CA LEU A 132 -12.18 16.22 -17.57
C LEU A 132 -11.65 17.65 -17.56
N TRP A 133 -11.02 18.01 -18.64
CA TRP A 133 -10.53 19.33 -18.91
C TRP A 133 -11.00 19.78 -20.30
N THR A 134 -11.10 21.07 -20.51
CA THR A 134 -11.50 21.66 -21.78
C THR A 134 -10.49 22.70 -22.23
N THR A 135 -10.31 22.84 -23.54
CA THR A 135 -9.58 23.93 -24.16
C THR A 135 -10.51 24.74 -25.06
N GLY A 136 -10.09 25.94 -25.46
CA GLY A 136 -10.88 26.78 -26.33
C GLY A 136 -11.99 27.56 -25.62
N THR A 137 -12.99 28.04 -26.40
CA THR A 137 -14.05 28.94 -25.95
C THR A 137 -15.42 28.39 -26.26
N MET A 138 -16.42 28.88 -25.55
CA MET A 138 -17.85 28.52 -25.80
C MET A 138 -18.44 29.40 -26.88
N LYS A 139 -19.16 28.81 -27.83
CA LYS A 139 -20.06 29.50 -28.78
C LYS A 139 -21.45 28.86 -28.62
N LYS A 140 -22.37 29.59 -27.98
CA LYS A 140 -23.67 29.03 -27.54
C LYS A 140 -23.44 27.80 -26.64
N ASP A 141 -23.93 26.64 -27.00
CA ASP A 141 -23.82 25.36 -26.31
C ASP A 141 -22.70 24.45 -26.86
N THR A 142 -21.88 24.99 -27.76
CA THR A 142 -20.80 24.27 -28.44
C THR A 142 -19.43 24.76 -27.99
N LEU A 143 -18.60 23.87 -27.48
CA LEU A 143 -17.20 24.14 -27.18
C LEU A 143 -16.37 24.14 -28.48
N GLN A 144 -15.75 25.29 -28.80
CA GLN A 144 -14.78 25.43 -29.90
C GLN A 144 -13.40 25.02 -29.36
N GLY A 145 -13.20 23.70 -29.20
CA GLY A 145 -11.98 23.19 -28.59
C GLY A 145 -12.06 21.70 -28.22
N ASN A 146 -11.05 21.23 -27.49
CA ASN A 146 -10.92 19.83 -27.12
C ASN A 146 -11.49 19.56 -25.74
N VAL A 147 -11.92 18.32 -25.55
CA VAL A 147 -12.21 17.71 -24.24
C VAL A 147 -11.09 16.73 -23.94
N ILE A 148 -10.47 16.84 -22.76
CA ILE A 148 -9.35 15.98 -22.34
C ILE A 148 -9.83 15.12 -21.16
N PHE A 149 -9.89 13.81 -21.34
CA PHE A 149 -10.13 12.84 -20.29
C PHE A 149 -8.78 12.41 -19.73
N LYS A 150 -8.46 12.89 -18.52
CA LYS A 150 -7.22 12.55 -17.81
C LYS A 150 -7.50 11.56 -16.72
N ALA A 151 -6.97 10.36 -16.86
CA ALA A 151 -7.11 9.29 -15.88
C ALA A 151 -5.74 8.83 -15.38
N GLN A 152 -5.64 8.67 -14.05
CA GLN A 152 -4.45 8.06 -13.46
C GLN A 152 -4.66 6.56 -13.24
N LEU A 153 -4.47 6.07 -12.03
CA LEU A 153 -4.40 4.64 -11.72
C LEU A 153 -5.55 4.18 -10.82
N ASP A 154 -6.78 4.74 -10.97
CA ASP A 154 -7.96 4.25 -10.22
C ASP A 154 -8.27 2.80 -10.60
N PRO A 155 -8.02 1.81 -9.70
CA PRO A 155 -8.18 0.40 -10.05
C PRO A 155 -9.63 -0.08 -10.07
N GLN A 156 -10.58 0.79 -9.72
CA GLN A 156 -11.99 0.44 -9.64
C GLN A 156 -12.86 1.26 -10.59
N LEU A 157 -12.27 2.14 -11.40
CA LEU A 157 -13.02 2.85 -12.44
C LEU A 157 -13.50 1.84 -13.47
N ASN A 158 -14.83 1.77 -13.67
CA ASN A 158 -15.47 0.84 -14.59
C ASN A 158 -16.36 1.58 -15.59
N GLU A 159 -16.84 0.87 -16.60
CA GLU A 159 -17.67 1.45 -17.65
C GLU A 159 -18.91 2.20 -17.13
N PRO A 160 -19.67 1.70 -16.13
CA PRO A 160 -20.78 2.47 -15.55
C PRO A 160 -20.35 3.82 -14.96
N ASP A 161 -19.16 3.89 -14.37
CA ASP A 161 -18.64 5.14 -13.79
C ASP A 161 -18.34 6.20 -14.86
N LEU A 162 -18.06 5.77 -16.11
CA LEU A 162 -17.67 6.68 -17.19
C LEU A 162 -18.81 7.62 -17.60
N LYS A 163 -20.08 7.28 -17.33
CA LYS A 163 -21.24 8.11 -17.67
C LYS A 163 -21.22 9.46 -16.96
N MET A 164 -20.64 9.54 -15.76
CA MET A 164 -20.56 10.79 -15.00
C MET A 164 -19.78 11.89 -15.72
N PHE A 165 -18.83 11.55 -16.60
CA PHE A 165 -17.96 12.52 -17.26
C PHE A 165 -18.69 13.33 -18.34
N PRO A 166 -19.33 12.72 -19.36
CA PRO A 166 -20.09 13.49 -20.33
C PRO A 166 -21.31 14.21 -19.71
N GLU A 167 -21.93 13.64 -18.67
CA GLU A 167 -23.00 14.31 -17.94
C GLU A 167 -22.52 15.59 -17.22
N ALA A 168 -21.32 15.56 -16.65
CA ALA A 168 -20.73 16.76 -16.04
C ALA A 168 -20.44 17.88 -17.04
N LEU A 169 -20.12 17.57 -18.30
CA LEU A 169 -20.01 18.57 -19.37
C LEU A 169 -21.37 19.17 -19.72
N LYS A 170 -22.41 18.35 -19.84
CA LYS A 170 -23.76 18.84 -20.09
C LYS A 170 -24.26 19.79 -19.00
N LYS A 171 -23.98 19.46 -17.73
CA LYS A 171 -24.31 20.33 -16.58
C LYS A 171 -23.59 21.69 -16.66
N ARG A 172 -22.49 21.79 -17.40
CA ARG A 172 -21.76 23.04 -17.70
C ARG A 172 -22.25 23.74 -18.97
N GLY A 173 -23.33 23.28 -19.56
CA GLY A 173 -23.88 23.85 -20.80
C GLY A 173 -23.13 23.41 -22.07
N ILE A 174 -22.17 22.47 -21.98
CA ILE A 174 -21.45 21.97 -23.15
C ILE A 174 -22.23 20.79 -23.72
N LYS A 175 -23.06 21.06 -24.74
CA LYS A 175 -23.85 20.02 -25.42
C LYS A 175 -23.12 19.41 -26.62
N LYS A 176 -22.19 20.16 -27.20
CA LYS A 176 -21.37 19.74 -28.35
C LYS A 176 -19.93 20.24 -28.19
N PHE A 177 -18.99 19.61 -28.86
CA PHE A 177 -17.66 20.15 -29.08
C PHE A 177 -17.16 19.75 -30.47
N ASN A 178 -16.43 20.65 -31.12
CA ASN A 178 -15.95 20.45 -32.49
C ASN A 178 -14.48 20.00 -32.58
N GLY A 179 -13.77 19.95 -31.45
CA GLY A 179 -12.41 19.45 -31.37
C GLY A 179 -12.33 17.95 -31.11
N LYS A 180 -11.26 17.54 -30.46
CA LYS A 180 -10.95 16.13 -30.16
C LYS A 180 -11.30 15.77 -28.73
N LEU A 181 -11.64 14.49 -28.50
CA LEU A 181 -11.63 13.84 -27.21
C LEU A 181 -10.24 13.24 -26.99
N VAL A 182 -9.43 13.90 -26.17
CA VAL A 182 -8.06 13.51 -25.91
C VAL A 182 -8.00 12.62 -24.66
N LEU A 183 -7.35 11.48 -24.76
CA LEU A 183 -7.16 10.53 -23.67
C LEU A 183 -5.74 10.67 -23.11
N ASP A 184 -5.60 11.25 -21.91
CA ASP A 184 -4.36 11.36 -21.12
C ASP A 184 -4.33 10.22 -20.09
N LEU A 185 -3.67 9.13 -20.45
CA LEU A 185 -3.64 7.87 -19.69
C LEU A 185 -2.22 7.58 -19.18
N VAL A 186 -2.13 6.90 -18.03
CA VAL A 186 -0.86 6.43 -17.47
C VAL A 186 -0.46 5.07 -18.06
N LEU A 187 -1.43 4.18 -18.24
CA LEU A 187 -1.19 2.82 -18.77
C LEU A 187 -1.73 2.71 -20.19
N HIS A 188 -0.86 2.30 -21.12
CA HIS A 188 -1.22 2.05 -22.52
C HIS A 188 -1.37 0.56 -22.82
N LYS A 189 -0.59 -0.28 -22.14
CA LYS A 189 -0.69 -1.73 -22.26
C LYS A 189 -1.58 -2.30 -21.16
N PRO A 190 -2.28 -3.41 -21.37
CA PRO A 190 -2.98 -4.10 -20.30
C PRO A 190 -1.97 -4.59 -19.26
N VAL A 191 -2.35 -4.51 -17.99
CA VAL A 191 -1.59 -5.14 -16.91
C VAL A 191 -1.82 -6.64 -17.01
N THR A 192 -0.76 -7.38 -17.21
CA THR A 192 -0.73 -8.85 -17.32
C THR A 192 -0.11 -9.45 -16.06
N SER A 193 0.13 -10.77 -16.07
CA SER A 193 0.88 -11.45 -15.01
C SER A 193 2.29 -10.88 -14.88
N GLU A 194 2.79 -10.82 -13.66
CA GLU A 194 4.18 -10.49 -13.41
C GLU A 194 5.04 -11.76 -13.49
N LYS A 195 6.34 -11.57 -13.67
CA LYS A 195 7.32 -12.65 -13.65
C LYS A 195 7.17 -13.44 -12.33
N HIS A 196 7.20 -14.77 -12.41
CA HIS A 196 7.05 -15.69 -11.27
C HIS A 196 5.62 -15.87 -10.74
N TRP A 197 4.58 -15.38 -11.44
CA TRP A 197 3.21 -15.76 -11.16
C TRP A 197 2.81 -16.96 -12.01
N TYR A 198 1.91 -17.79 -11.48
CA TYR A 198 1.34 -18.89 -12.25
C TYR A 198 0.20 -18.43 -13.13
N PRO A 199 -0.01 -19.09 -14.30
CA PRO A 199 -1.11 -18.72 -15.21
C PRO A 199 -2.49 -18.72 -14.56
N TRP A 200 -2.73 -19.60 -13.58
CA TRP A 200 -4.00 -19.68 -12.87
C TRP A 200 -4.19 -18.61 -11.77
N ASP A 201 -3.14 -17.90 -11.40
CA ASP A 201 -3.24 -16.79 -10.43
C ASP A 201 -3.86 -15.53 -11.04
N LEU A 202 -4.14 -15.58 -12.35
CA LEU A 202 -4.60 -14.45 -13.16
C LEU A 202 -6.06 -14.10 -12.88
N SER A 203 -6.37 -13.56 -11.71
CA SER A 203 -7.66 -12.92 -11.45
C SER A 203 -7.75 -11.50 -12.04
N PHE A 204 -7.05 -11.26 -13.16
CA PHE A 204 -6.96 -9.94 -13.83
C PHE A 204 -8.27 -9.46 -14.45
N SER A 205 -9.22 -10.36 -14.65
CA SER A 205 -10.58 -10.00 -15.07
C SER A 205 -11.28 -8.99 -14.13
N ARG A 206 -10.79 -8.84 -12.91
CA ARG A 206 -11.35 -7.94 -11.89
C ARG A 206 -10.70 -6.55 -11.85
N TYR A 207 -9.74 -6.27 -12.69
CA TYR A 207 -9.21 -4.91 -12.84
C TYR A 207 -10.26 -3.95 -13.39
N GLY A 208 -10.22 -2.70 -12.92
CA GLY A 208 -10.93 -1.60 -13.54
C GLY A 208 -10.46 -1.33 -14.97
N ILE A 209 -11.23 -0.50 -15.69
CA ILE A 209 -11.02 -0.28 -17.13
C ILE A 209 -9.62 0.24 -17.45
N LEU A 210 -9.03 1.07 -16.59
CA LEU A 210 -7.72 1.69 -16.81
C LEU A 210 -6.56 0.69 -16.89
N TYR A 211 -6.74 -0.53 -16.36
CA TYR A 211 -5.73 -1.60 -16.36
C TYR A 211 -5.91 -2.60 -17.52
N LYS A 212 -6.92 -2.39 -18.37
CA LYS A 212 -7.25 -3.31 -19.49
C LYS A 212 -6.63 -2.91 -20.84
N GLY A 213 -5.75 -1.90 -20.82
CA GLY A 213 -5.10 -1.34 -22.00
C GLY A 213 -5.88 -0.19 -22.63
N ASP A 214 -5.15 0.67 -23.32
CA ASP A 214 -5.67 1.95 -23.84
C ASP A 214 -6.78 1.78 -24.88
N GLN A 215 -6.75 0.74 -25.72
CA GLN A 215 -7.80 0.48 -26.71
C GLN A 215 -9.16 0.21 -26.03
N LYS A 216 -9.18 -0.54 -24.92
CA LYS A 216 -10.41 -0.78 -24.17
C LYS A 216 -10.90 0.49 -23.47
N VAL A 217 -9.98 1.28 -22.91
CA VAL A 217 -10.30 2.59 -22.32
C VAL A 217 -10.88 3.51 -23.40
N ARG A 218 -10.24 3.62 -24.55
CA ARG A 218 -10.68 4.44 -25.70
C ARG A 218 -12.10 4.07 -26.12
N LYS A 219 -12.37 2.79 -26.34
CA LYS A 219 -13.71 2.30 -26.70
C LYS A 219 -14.74 2.64 -25.65
N ALA A 220 -14.47 2.36 -24.37
CA ALA A 220 -15.41 2.58 -23.28
C ALA A 220 -15.71 4.07 -23.07
N VAL A 221 -14.70 4.95 -23.07
CA VAL A 221 -14.87 6.40 -22.93
C VAL A 221 -15.65 6.97 -24.12
N ALA A 222 -15.28 6.62 -25.37
CA ALA A 222 -16.00 7.07 -26.55
C ALA A 222 -17.48 6.61 -26.52
N THR A 223 -17.74 5.37 -26.11
CA THR A 223 -19.10 4.84 -25.95
C THR A 223 -19.90 5.63 -24.92
N ALA A 224 -19.32 5.95 -23.77
CA ALA A 224 -19.99 6.75 -22.73
C ALA A 224 -20.38 8.15 -23.23
N PHE A 225 -19.49 8.80 -24.01
CA PHE A 225 -19.78 10.10 -24.63
C PHE A 225 -20.89 10.00 -25.70
N ARG A 226 -20.82 8.99 -26.58
CA ARG A 226 -21.86 8.75 -27.62
C ARG A 226 -23.24 8.46 -26.99
N GLN A 227 -23.28 7.61 -25.98
CA GLN A 227 -24.51 7.30 -25.22
C GLN A 227 -25.09 8.54 -24.53
N ALA A 228 -24.27 9.48 -24.16
CA ALA A 228 -24.70 10.77 -23.63
C ALA A 228 -25.10 11.76 -24.75
N GLY A 229 -25.10 11.36 -26.02
CA GLY A 229 -25.57 12.18 -27.15
C GLY A 229 -24.50 13.07 -27.81
N TYR A 230 -23.21 12.93 -27.43
CA TYR A 230 -22.14 13.59 -28.16
C TYR A 230 -21.87 12.85 -29.48
N GLN A 231 -21.90 13.61 -30.59
CA GLN A 231 -21.52 13.07 -31.90
C GLN A 231 -19.99 13.04 -32.00
N LEU A 232 -19.42 11.84 -31.95
CA LEU A 232 -17.97 11.60 -32.00
C LEU A 232 -17.65 10.57 -33.07
N THR A 233 -16.81 10.96 -34.02
CA THR A 233 -16.16 10.01 -34.94
C THR A 233 -14.98 9.31 -34.25
N ASP A 234 -14.55 8.18 -34.75
CA ASP A 234 -13.38 7.49 -34.19
C ASP A 234 -12.08 8.30 -34.37
N SER A 235 -11.97 9.10 -35.45
CA SER A 235 -10.83 9.98 -35.71
C SER A 235 -10.74 11.16 -34.75
N GLN A 236 -11.82 11.50 -34.06
CA GLN A 236 -11.83 12.56 -33.04
C GLN A 236 -11.35 12.05 -31.67
N VAL A 237 -11.29 10.73 -31.44
CA VAL A 237 -10.81 10.17 -30.17
C VAL A 237 -9.33 9.83 -30.31
N VAL A 238 -8.46 10.59 -29.64
CA VAL A 238 -7.00 10.50 -29.78
C VAL A 238 -6.32 10.37 -28.42
N TYR A 239 -5.09 9.85 -28.43
CA TYR A 239 -4.22 9.87 -27.25
C TYR A 239 -3.42 11.16 -27.20
N GLY A 240 -3.19 11.67 -26.01
CA GLY A 240 -2.39 12.88 -25.82
C GLY A 240 -2.34 13.31 -24.35
N GLY A 241 -1.59 14.34 -24.05
CA GLY A 241 -1.42 14.87 -22.70
C GLY A 241 -2.28 16.11 -22.42
N LEU A 242 -2.40 16.43 -21.14
CA LEU A 242 -3.01 17.69 -20.69
C LEU A 242 -2.18 18.89 -21.16
N THR A 243 -2.83 19.84 -21.80
CA THR A 243 -2.19 21.08 -22.29
C THR A 243 -2.19 22.18 -21.24
N ARG A 244 -1.23 23.13 -21.34
CA ARG A 244 -1.02 24.22 -20.37
C ARG A 244 -2.25 25.11 -20.16
N HIS A 245 -3.06 25.33 -21.19
CA HIS A 245 -4.21 26.24 -21.15
C HIS A 245 -5.55 25.52 -20.92
N ALA A 246 -5.52 24.23 -20.60
CA ALA A 246 -6.74 23.48 -20.32
C ALA A 246 -7.36 23.92 -18.99
N LYS A 247 -8.69 24.09 -18.98
CA LYS A 247 -9.50 24.43 -17.81
C LYS A 247 -10.16 23.18 -17.25
N LEU A 248 -10.11 23.00 -15.93
CA LEU A 248 -10.76 21.86 -15.26
C LEU A 248 -12.28 21.97 -15.40
N ALA A 249 -12.88 20.97 -16.06
CA ALA A 249 -14.33 20.89 -16.20
C ALA A 249 -14.97 19.99 -15.14
N PHE A 250 -14.36 18.85 -14.81
CA PHE A 250 -14.89 17.93 -13.80
C PHE A 250 -13.75 17.11 -13.19
N ARG A 251 -13.90 16.73 -11.92
CA ARG A 251 -12.95 15.84 -11.25
C ARG A 251 -13.70 14.85 -10.35
N PHE A 252 -13.50 13.59 -10.62
CA PHE A 252 -13.84 12.48 -9.73
C PHE A 252 -12.63 12.08 -8.91
N ARG A 253 -12.81 11.70 -7.67
CA ARG A 253 -11.76 11.20 -6.78
C ARG A 253 -12.25 9.98 -6.03
N ARG A 254 -11.58 8.85 -6.21
CA ARG A 254 -11.84 7.65 -5.41
C ARG A 254 -10.86 7.61 -4.23
N PRO A 255 -11.34 7.66 -2.98
CA PRO A 255 -10.47 7.53 -1.81
C PRO A 255 -9.69 6.21 -1.81
N VAL A 256 -8.44 6.24 -1.31
CA VAL A 256 -7.58 5.07 -1.17
C VAL A 256 -8.22 3.98 -0.29
N ASP A 257 -9.13 4.34 0.59
CA ASP A 257 -9.89 3.42 1.44
C ASP A 257 -10.57 2.30 0.65
N TYR A 258 -11.12 2.59 -0.54
CA TYR A 258 -11.74 1.58 -1.39
C TYR A 258 -10.75 0.51 -1.84
N VAL A 259 -9.49 0.89 -2.09
CA VAL A 259 -8.40 -0.01 -2.46
C VAL A 259 -7.92 -0.80 -1.23
N ILE A 260 -7.62 -0.12 -0.14
CA ILE A 260 -7.14 -0.71 1.12
C ILE A 260 -8.17 -1.69 1.69
N LYS A 261 -9.46 -1.34 1.70
CA LYS A 261 -10.53 -2.23 2.14
C LYS A 261 -10.53 -3.55 1.38
N LYS A 262 -10.58 -3.50 0.04
CA LYS A 262 -10.60 -4.72 -0.79
C LYS A 262 -9.29 -5.51 -0.68
N MET A 263 -8.16 -4.83 -0.55
CA MET A 263 -6.84 -5.43 -0.42
C MET A 263 -6.67 -6.17 0.90
N TRP A 264 -6.99 -5.55 2.03
CA TRP A 264 -6.77 -6.14 3.34
C TRP A 264 -7.90 -7.07 3.77
N LYS A 265 -9.17 -6.66 3.60
CA LYS A 265 -10.32 -7.43 4.05
C LYS A 265 -10.61 -8.65 3.16
N ASN A 266 -10.55 -8.47 1.84
CA ASN A 266 -10.91 -9.49 0.85
C ASN A 266 -9.69 -10.09 0.15
N SER A 267 -8.49 -9.69 0.53
CA SER A 267 -7.23 -10.19 -0.04
C SER A 267 -7.09 -9.96 -1.55
N SER A 268 -7.68 -8.89 -2.11
CA SER A 268 -7.66 -8.63 -3.55
C SER A 268 -6.24 -8.40 -4.08
N ASN A 269 -5.79 -9.28 -4.98
CA ASN A 269 -4.49 -9.18 -5.65
C ASN A 269 -4.45 -7.96 -6.57
N THR A 270 -5.51 -7.73 -7.34
CA THR A 270 -5.60 -6.60 -8.28
C THR A 270 -5.49 -5.25 -7.59
N GLN A 271 -6.07 -5.10 -6.38
CA GLN A 271 -5.96 -3.86 -5.62
C GLN A 271 -4.55 -3.66 -5.06
N ALA A 272 -3.89 -4.72 -4.62
CA ALA A 272 -2.51 -4.66 -4.13
C ALA A 272 -1.53 -4.31 -5.25
N THR A 273 -1.64 -4.96 -6.42
CA THR A 273 -0.83 -4.65 -7.60
C THR A 273 -1.07 -3.22 -8.06
N SER A 274 -2.33 -2.77 -8.08
CA SER A 274 -2.65 -1.38 -8.44
C SER A 274 -2.05 -0.36 -7.48
N LEU A 275 -2.03 -0.65 -6.18
CA LEU A 275 -1.36 0.21 -5.20
C LEU A 275 0.15 0.23 -5.42
N LEU A 276 0.78 -0.91 -5.74
CA LEU A 276 2.20 -0.98 -6.11
C LEU A 276 2.50 -0.08 -7.32
N TYR A 277 1.68 -0.16 -8.40
CA TYR A 277 1.81 0.70 -9.57
C TYR A 277 1.65 2.18 -9.22
N THR A 278 0.73 2.49 -8.30
CA THR A 278 0.51 3.87 -7.82
C THR A 278 1.71 4.41 -7.06
N ILE A 279 2.33 3.58 -6.20
CA ILE A 279 3.60 3.90 -5.53
C ILE A 279 4.68 4.19 -6.56
N GLY A 280 4.86 3.30 -7.55
CA GLY A 280 5.81 3.49 -8.64
C GLY A 280 5.59 4.78 -9.41
N TYR A 281 4.35 5.06 -9.80
CA TYR A 281 3.98 6.28 -10.52
C TYR A 281 4.20 7.56 -9.71
N HIS A 282 3.94 7.51 -8.41
CA HIS A 282 4.18 8.64 -7.51
C HIS A 282 5.67 9.01 -7.46
N LEU A 283 6.54 8.01 -7.42
CA LEU A 283 7.99 8.19 -7.32
C LEU A 283 8.64 8.48 -8.68
N ASN A 284 8.22 7.81 -9.74
CA ASN A 284 8.75 8.00 -11.08
C ASN A 284 7.67 7.78 -12.16
N LYS A 285 7.12 8.87 -12.66
CA LYS A 285 6.02 8.85 -13.65
C LYS A 285 6.39 8.19 -14.99
N ARG A 286 7.67 8.09 -15.32
CA ARG A 286 8.18 7.59 -16.61
C ARG A 286 8.93 6.25 -16.47
N GLY A 287 9.06 5.75 -15.24
CA GLY A 287 9.77 4.51 -14.96
C GLY A 287 8.92 3.26 -15.19
N ASP A 288 9.56 2.12 -15.01
CA ASP A 288 8.88 0.84 -14.86
C ASP A 288 8.15 0.83 -13.50
N LEU A 289 6.84 1.06 -13.54
CA LEU A 289 6.04 1.30 -12.33
C LEU A 289 6.11 0.16 -11.32
N PRO A 290 5.95 -1.12 -11.69
CA PRO A 290 6.10 -2.23 -10.75
C PRO A 290 7.52 -2.33 -10.18
N ALA A 291 8.56 -2.21 -10.99
CA ALA A 291 9.94 -2.26 -10.51
C ALA A 291 10.26 -1.13 -9.54
N VAL A 292 9.86 0.10 -9.84
CA VAL A 292 10.01 1.27 -8.92
C VAL A 292 9.25 1.03 -7.63
N GLY A 293 8.01 0.51 -7.72
CA GLY A 293 7.19 0.18 -6.56
C GLY A 293 7.83 -0.88 -5.66
N VAL A 294 8.31 -1.98 -6.24
CA VAL A 294 9.01 -3.06 -5.50
C VAL A 294 10.28 -2.54 -4.82
N ASN A 295 11.08 -1.73 -5.52
CA ASN A 295 12.27 -1.13 -4.93
C ASN A 295 11.94 -0.23 -3.74
N TYR A 296 10.82 0.50 -3.82
CA TYR A 296 10.33 1.27 -2.68
C TYR A 296 9.93 0.36 -1.49
N LEU A 297 9.19 -0.73 -1.73
CA LEU A 297 8.82 -1.66 -0.65
C LEU A 297 10.04 -2.27 0.03
N ARG A 298 11.07 -2.64 -0.74
CA ARG A 298 12.37 -3.12 -0.21
C ARG A 298 13.06 -2.05 0.64
N GLY A 299 13.12 -0.82 0.14
CA GLY A 299 13.66 0.33 0.87
C GLY A 299 12.87 0.61 2.16
N PHE A 300 11.54 0.54 2.12
CA PHE A 300 10.69 0.72 3.29
C PHE A 300 10.99 -0.31 4.40
N VAL A 301 11.14 -1.59 4.04
CA VAL A 301 11.49 -2.64 5.00
C VAL A 301 12.88 -2.40 5.60
N ARG A 302 13.86 -2.07 4.76
CA ARG A 302 15.24 -1.83 5.19
C ARG A 302 15.37 -0.57 6.05
N ASP A 303 14.81 0.55 5.60
CA ASP A 303 15.10 1.89 6.14
C ASP A 303 14.06 2.33 7.17
N SER A 304 12.77 2.06 6.93
CA SER A 304 11.69 2.48 7.82
C SER A 304 11.39 1.46 8.92
N LEU A 305 11.56 0.15 8.64
CA LEU A 305 11.40 -0.89 9.65
C LEU A 305 12.74 -1.28 10.30
N GLY A 306 13.88 -0.85 9.77
CA GLY A 306 15.21 -1.15 10.29
C GLY A 306 15.69 -2.59 10.04
N LEU A 307 15.04 -3.33 9.12
CA LEU A 307 15.30 -4.74 8.88
C LEU A 307 16.22 -4.90 7.65
N LYS A 308 17.47 -5.26 7.90
CA LYS A 308 18.55 -5.32 6.87
C LYS A 308 18.93 -6.75 6.46
N ASP A 309 18.16 -7.76 6.85
CA ASP A 309 18.43 -9.15 6.47
C ASP A 309 18.33 -9.32 4.95
N LYS A 310 19.41 -9.81 4.33
CA LYS A 310 19.51 -10.06 2.88
C LYS A 310 18.55 -11.14 2.37
N HIS A 311 18.03 -12.00 3.25
CA HIS A 311 17.07 -13.04 2.91
C HIS A 311 15.64 -12.53 2.83
N ILE A 312 15.37 -11.27 3.21
CA ILE A 312 14.09 -10.61 2.98
C ILE A 312 14.03 -10.19 1.52
N VAL A 313 13.14 -10.82 0.76
CA VAL A 313 12.99 -10.61 -0.69
C VAL A 313 11.54 -10.26 -1.02
N ILE A 314 11.35 -9.24 -1.85
CA ILE A 314 10.05 -8.80 -2.35
C ILE A 314 10.12 -8.69 -3.87
N HIS A 315 9.22 -9.38 -4.58
CA HIS A 315 9.14 -9.38 -6.04
C HIS A 315 7.85 -8.74 -6.57
N ASP A 316 6.79 -8.71 -5.76
CA ASP A 316 5.52 -8.12 -6.15
C ASP A 316 4.86 -7.35 -4.99
N GLY A 317 3.68 -6.79 -5.20
CA GLY A 317 2.93 -6.08 -4.16
C GLY A 317 1.79 -6.90 -3.54
N CYS A 318 1.50 -8.09 -4.04
CA CYS A 318 0.32 -8.86 -3.63
C CYS A 318 0.63 -10.20 -2.96
N GLY A 319 1.86 -10.72 -3.10
CA GLY A 319 2.29 -11.98 -2.50
C GLY A 319 1.89 -13.21 -3.31
N LEU A 320 1.65 -13.09 -4.61
CA LEU A 320 1.45 -14.23 -5.51
C LEU A 320 2.77 -14.91 -5.86
N CYS A 321 3.85 -14.14 -5.99
CA CYS A 321 5.18 -14.67 -6.23
C CYS A 321 5.68 -15.45 -5.01
N THR A 322 5.93 -16.75 -5.20
CA THR A 322 6.43 -17.62 -4.11
C THR A 322 7.87 -17.33 -3.71
N TYR A 323 8.60 -16.58 -4.53
CA TYR A 323 9.93 -16.08 -4.19
C TYR A 323 9.92 -14.81 -3.30
N ASN A 324 8.73 -14.30 -2.92
CA ASN A 324 8.64 -13.33 -1.83
C ASN A 324 9.00 -14.03 -0.53
N HIS A 325 10.10 -13.66 0.09
CA HIS A 325 10.53 -14.20 1.37
C HIS A 325 10.45 -13.14 2.45
N LEU A 326 9.60 -13.36 3.42
CA LEU A 326 9.44 -12.54 4.63
C LEU A 326 9.55 -13.43 5.85
N SER A 327 9.79 -12.82 7.01
CA SER A 327 9.73 -13.52 8.29
C SER A 327 8.56 -13.03 9.15
N PRO A 328 8.14 -13.78 10.18
CA PRO A 328 7.18 -13.28 11.18
C PRO A 328 7.59 -11.94 11.79
N GLU A 329 8.89 -11.73 12.03
CA GLU A 329 9.42 -10.47 12.54
C GLU A 329 9.14 -9.29 11.61
N VAL A 330 9.28 -9.47 10.28
CA VAL A 330 8.95 -8.43 9.28
C VAL A 330 7.48 -8.06 9.33
N LEU A 331 6.60 -9.06 9.42
CA LEU A 331 5.15 -8.84 9.48
C LEU A 331 4.74 -8.13 10.78
N VAL A 332 5.33 -8.49 11.91
CA VAL A 332 5.08 -7.80 13.18
C VAL A 332 5.66 -6.38 13.15
N ALA A 333 6.85 -6.19 12.57
CA ALA A 333 7.45 -4.86 12.46
C ALA A 333 6.59 -3.89 11.63
N VAL A 334 6.02 -4.33 10.51
CA VAL A 334 5.12 -3.47 9.72
C VAL A 334 3.81 -3.18 10.45
N LEU A 335 3.26 -4.13 11.20
CA LEU A 335 2.08 -3.91 12.04
C LEU A 335 2.38 -2.90 13.15
N ARG A 336 3.51 -3.05 13.86
CA ARG A 336 3.98 -2.11 14.88
C ARG A 336 4.19 -0.71 14.30
N TYR A 337 4.85 -0.61 13.14
CA TYR A 337 5.05 0.65 12.42
C TYR A 337 3.73 1.37 12.14
N GLY A 338 2.75 0.64 11.62
CA GLY A 338 1.41 1.18 11.35
C GLY A 338 0.65 1.54 12.62
N TYR A 339 0.77 0.73 13.68
CA TYR A 339 0.11 0.97 14.97
C TYR A 339 0.60 2.25 15.66
N GLN A 340 1.90 2.53 15.58
CA GLN A 340 2.52 3.73 16.16
C GLN A 340 2.09 5.04 15.46
N ARG A 341 1.46 4.95 14.27
CA ARG A 341 1.00 6.09 13.48
C ARG A 341 -0.53 6.17 13.49
N PRO A 342 -1.14 7.11 14.23
CA PRO A 342 -2.60 7.12 14.48
C PRO A 342 -3.46 7.02 13.23
N ALA A 343 -3.10 7.72 12.14
CA ALA A 343 -3.85 7.69 10.89
C ALA A 343 -3.79 6.31 10.20
N ILE A 344 -2.60 5.67 10.16
CA ILE A 344 -2.43 4.32 9.59
C ILE A 344 -3.06 3.27 10.51
N ARG A 345 -2.90 3.41 11.84
CA ARG A 345 -3.56 2.55 12.83
C ARG A 345 -5.07 2.51 12.64
N LYS A 346 -5.69 3.68 12.41
CA LYS A 346 -7.14 3.76 12.12
C LYS A 346 -7.50 2.94 10.87
N LYS A 347 -6.71 3.01 9.79
CA LYS A 347 -6.95 2.22 8.57
C LYS A 347 -6.77 0.71 8.82
N LEU A 348 -5.70 0.29 9.51
CA LEU A 348 -5.49 -1.10 9.90
C LEU A 348 -6.66 -1.63 10.73
N HIS A 349 -7.07 -0.90 11.76
CA HIS A 349 -8.19 -1.29 12.61
C HIS A 349 -9.52 -1.40 11.82
N THR A 350 -9.76 -0.51 10.87
CA THR A 350 -11.02 -0.46 10.11
C THR A 350 -11.08 -1.52 9.02
N TRP A 351 -9.96 -1.77 8.32
CA TRP A 351 -9.97 -2.51 7.07
C TRP A 351 -9.33 -3.89 7.11
N LEU A 352 -8.70 -4.30 8.21
CA LEU A 352 -8.33 -5.71 8.40
C LEU A 352 -9.58 -6.56 8.61
N ALA A 353 -9.51 -7.83 8.17
CA ALA A 353 -10.58 -8.80 8.38
C ALA A 353 -10.73 -9.12 9.87
N ILE A 354 -11.93 -9.47 10.31
CA ILE A 354 -12.28 -9.75 11.71
C ILE A 354 -12.70 -11.22 11.85
N SER A 355 -12.08 -11.92 12.80
CA SER A 355 -12.35 -13.34 13.09
C SER A 355 -13.83 -13.62 13.29
N GLY A 356 -14.37 -14.61 12.55
CA GLY A 356 -15.76 -15.04 12.61
C GLY A 356 -16.80 -13.99 12.22
N VAL A 357 -16.37 -12.81 11.68
CA VAL A 357 -17.28 -11.70 11.38
C VAL A 357 -17.24 -11.34 9.90
N ASP A 358 -16.07 -10.99 9.35
CA ASP A 358 -15.99 -10.49 7.98
C ASP A 358 -14.67 -10.84 7.27
N GLY A 359 -14.63 -10.52 5.97
CA GLY A 359 -13.47 -10.74 5.12
C GLY A 359 -13.01 -12.19 5.09
N THR A 360 -11.72 -12.42 4.89
CA THR A 360 -11.14 -13.77 4.85
C THR A 360 -11.22 -14.50 6.19
N LEU A 361 -11.18 -13.76 7.30
CA LEU A 361 -11.25 -14.36 8.64
C LEU A 361 -12.66 -14.79 9.04
N ARG A 362 -13.69 -14.49 8.27
CA ARG A 362 -15.05 -14.94 8.54
C ARG A 362 -15.15 -16.47 8.62
N ALA A 363 -14.48 -17.16 7.70
CA ALA A 363 -14.46 -18.61 7.64
C ALA A 363 -13.14 -19.21 8.17
N GLU A 364 -11.99 -18.56 7.90
CA GLU A 364 -10.67 -19.11 8.23
C GLU A 364 -10.39 -19.10 9.74
N LEU A 365 -11.02 -18.21 10.50
CA LEU A 365 -10.89 -18.11 11.96
C LEU A 365 -12.26 -17.95 12.60
N SER A 366 -13.12 -18.96 12.41
CA SER A 366 -14.54 -18.96 12.78
C SER A 366 -14.84 -19.51 14.18
N ASP A 367 -13.81 -19.88 14.96
CA ASP A 367 -14.00 -20.40 16.32
C ASP A 367 -14.82 -19.40 17.17
N PRO A 368 -15.91 -19.84 17.84
CA PRO A 368 -16.76 -18.96 18.66
C PRO A 368 -15.99 -18.19 19.74
N LYS A 369 -14.94 -18.79 20.33
CA LYS A 369 -14.07 -18.16 21.34
C LYS A 369 -13.24 -17.02 20.77
N LEU A 370 -13.03 -16.98 19.45
CA LEU A 370 -12.24 -15.95 18.76
C LEU A 370 -13.09 -14.90 18.04
N LYS A 371 -14.41 -15.10 17.96
CA LYS A 371 -15.30 -14.22 17.19
C LYS A 371 -15.19 -12.77 17.62
N GLY A 372 -14.81 -11.91 16.67
CA GLY A 372 -14.65 -10.45 16.89
C GLY A 372 -13.36 -10.04 17.58
N LEU A 373 -12.52 -10.97 18.06
CA LEU A 373 -11.37 -10.67 18.93
C LEU A 373 -10.05 -10.49 18.17
N VAL A 374 -9.94 -11.08 16.98
CA VAL A 374 -8.73 -11.00 16.14
C VAL A 374 -9.01 -10.16 14.90
N ARG A 375 -8.11 -9.25 14.58
CA ARG A 375 -8.08 -8.49 13.33
C ARG A 375 -6.81 -8.83 12.58
N GLY A 376 -6.91 -9.32 11.35
CA GLY A 376 -5.71 -9.78 10.68
C GLY A 376 -5.83 -9.86 9.16
N LYS A 377 -4.69 -10.13 8.56
CA LYS A 377 -4.52 -10.45 7.15
C LYS A 377 -4.08 -11.89 7.02
N THR A 378 -4.79 -12.66 6.21
CA THR A 378 -4.44 -14.03 5.85
C THR A 378 -3.59 -14.08 4.59
N GLY A 379 -2.74 -15.08 4.49
CA GLY A 379 -2.02 -15.45 3.27
C GLY A 379 -2.21 -16.92 2.98
N THR A 380 -2.55 -17.27 1.73
CA THR A 380 -2.75 -18.66 1.34
C THR A 380 -2.35 -18.87 -0.11
N LEU A 381 -1.49 -19.88 -0.34
CA LEU A 381 -1.21 -20.48 -1.65
C LEU A 381 -1.21 -22.00 -1.44
N SER A 382 -2.36 -22.64 -1.72
CA SER A 382 -2.60 -24.04 -1.32
C SER A 382 -1.85 -25.04 -2.18
N HIS A 383 -1.82 -24.84 -3.49
CA HIS A 383 -1.17 -25.78 -4.42
C HIS A 383 -0.11 -25.07 -5.27
N PRO A 384 1.03 -25.71 -5.49
CA PRO A 384 1.51 -26.98 -4.93
C PRO A 384 2.19 -26.82 -3.55
N TYR A 385 2.19 -25.64 -2.94
CA TYR A 385 3.19 -25.22 -1.94
C TYR A 385 2.76 -25.36 -0.49
N GLY A 386 1.47 -25.50 -0.18
CA GLY A 386 1.03 -25.54 1.20
C GLY A 386 1.49 -24.33 2.04
N ILE A 387 1.36 -23.12 1.47
CA ILE A 387 1.73 -21.87 2.14
C ILE A 387 0.52 -21.29 2.83
N SER A 388 0.64 -21.03 4.13
CA SER A 388 -0.39 -20.35 4.92
C SER A 388 0.24 -19.39 5.91
N SER A 389 -0.35 -18.20 6.08
CA SER A 389 0.12 -17.20 7.03
C SER A 389 -1.05 -16.40 7.60
N LEU A 390 -0.86 -15.89 8.81
CA LEU A 390 -1.78 -14.96 9.46
C LEU A 390 -0.97 -13.93 10.25
N ALA A 391 -1.26 -12.64 10.07
CA ALA A 391 -0.63 -11.59 10.84
C ALA A 391 -1.66 -10.50 11.19
N GLY A 392 -1.60 -9.97 12.42
CA GLY A 392 -2.61 -9.01 12.86
C GLY A 392 -2.49 -8.59 14.31
N PHE A 393 -3.65 -8.27 14.88
CA PHE A 393 -3.80 -7.73 16.23
C PHE A 393 -4.85 -8.51 17.02
N CYS A 394 -4.61 -8.65 18.31
CA CYS A 394 -5.63 -9.04 19.30
C CYS A 394 -5.33 -8.37 20.66
N LYS A 395 -6.30 -8.40 21.58
CA LYS A 395 -6.03 -8.09 22.98
C LYS A 395 -5.62 -9.37 23.72
N GLY A 396 -4.55 -9.30 24.49
CA GLY A 396 -4.15 -10.34 25.43
C GLY A 396 -5.15 -10.47 26.59
N ALA A 397 -4.96 -11.50 27.43
CA ALA A 397 -5.78 -11.73 28.63
C ALA A 397 -5.70 -10.57 29.64
N ASP A 398 -4.56 -9.91 29.69
CA ASP A 398 -4.27 -8.70 30.49
C ASP A 398 -4.84 -7.41 29.90
N GLY A 399 -5.47 -7.48 28.72
CA GLY A 399 -6.00 -6.32 27.99
C GLY A 399 -4.98 -5.58 27.13
N HIS A 400 -3.69 -5.96 27.15
CA HIS A 400 -2.67 -5.37 26.30
C HIS A 400 -2.96 -5.64 24.81
N MET A 401 -2.62 -4.67 23.97
CA MET A 401 -2.71 -4.85 22.52
C MET A 401 -1.47 -5.59 22.03
N LEU A 402 -1.69 -6.70 21.37
CA LEU A 402 -0.66 -7.56 20.80
C LEU A 402 -0.64 -7.42 19.27
N ALA A 403 0.56 -7.37 18.68
CA ALA A 403 0.80 -7.65 17.27
C ALA A 403 1.39 -9.05 17.15
N PHE A 404 0.94 -9.81 16.16
CA PHE A 404 1.43 -11.16 15.95
C PHE A 404 1.53 -11.52 14.47
N ALA A 405 2.38 -12.49 14.18
CA ALA A 405 2.44 -13.16 12.88
C ALA A 405 2.76 -14.64 13.09
N ILE A 406 2.16 -15.50 12.28
CA ILE A 406 2.47 -16.91 12.14
C ILE A 406 2.54 -17.26 10.67
N MET A 407 3.55 -18.01 10.27
CA MET A 407 3.81 -18.40 8.90
C MET A 407 4.15 -19.87 8.85
N ASP A 408 3.55 -20.56 7.88
CA ASP A 408 3.70 -21.99 7.66
C ASP A 408 3.92 -22.23 6.16
N ASN A 409 4.98 -22.97 5.80
CA ASN A 409 5.26 -23.40 4.44
C ASN A 409 5.49 -24.91 4.41
N ASP A 410 5.23 -25.55 3.26
CA ASP A 410 5.36 -27.00 3.05
C ASP A 410 4.51 -27.84 4.02
N MET A 411 3.35 -27.30 4.38
CA MET A 411 2.37 -27.89 5.29
C MET A 411 0.98 -27.82 4.67
N SER A 412 0.09 -28.74 5.06
CA SER A 412 -1.32 -28.62 4.71
C SER A 412 -1.89 -27.29 5.21
N VAL A 413 -2.58 -26.56 4.34
CA VAL A 413 -3.26 -25.30 4.72
C VAL A 413 -4.25 -25.50 5.87
N LEU A 414 -4.88 -26.67 5.96
CA LEU A 414 -5.81 -26.99 7.06
C LEU A 414 -5.07 -27.12 8.38
N ASP A 415 -3.93 -27.81 8.40
CA ASP A 415 -3.10 -27.95 9.60
C ASP A 415 -2.52 -26.62 10.05
N ALA A 416 -2.05 -25.81 9.09
CA ALA A 416 -1.58 -24.46 9.37
C ALA A 416 -2.68 -23.60 10.01
N ARG A 417 -3.92 -23.66 9.53
CA ARG A 417 -5.06 -22.96 10.12
C ARG A 417 -5.39 -23.42 11.54
N VAL A 418 -5.20 -24.72 11.84
CA VAL A 418 -5.32 -25.23 13.22
C VAL A 418 -4.26 -24.59 14.12
N LEU A 419 -3.01 -24.47 13.64
CA LEU A 419 -1.94 -23.79 14.40
C LEU A 419 -2.25 -22.31 14.59
N GLN A 420 -2.71 -21.61 13.57
CA GLN A 420 -3.12 -20.21 13.64
C GLN A 420 -4.22 -20.01 14.70
N LYS A 421 -5.22 -20.89 14.72
CA LYS A 421 -6.27 -20.87 15.74
C LYS A 421 -5.70 -21.11 17.15
N LYS A 422 -4.84 -22.12 17.33
CA LYS A 422 -4.20 -22.42 18.62
C LYS A 422 -3.36 -21.24 19.12
N LEU A 423 -2.58 -20.57 18.25
CA LEU A 423 -1.83 -19.38 18.60
C LEU A 423 -2.76 -18.24 19.09
N CYS A 424 -3.84 -17.97 18.35
CA CYS A 424 -4.80 -16.94 18.74
C CYS A 424 -5.45 -17.23 20.10
N LEU A 425 -5.83 -18.47 20.36
CA LEU A 425 -6.36 -18.89 21.67
C LEU A 425 -5.31 -18.74 22.78
N ALA A 426 -4.05 -19.10 22.53
CA ALA A 426 -2.96 -18.92 23.49
C ALA A 426 -2.71 -17.45 23.85
N MET A 427 -2.86 -16.53 22.87
CA MET A 427 -2.71 -15.09 23.10
C MET A 427 -3.86 -14.50 23.91
N ILE A 428 -5.09 -14.86 23.58
CA ILE A 428 -6.29 -14.30 24.22
C ILE A 428 -6.48 -14.89 25.62
N GLY A 429 -6.05 -16.16 25.83
CA GLY A 429 -6.24 -16.89 27.08
C GLY A 429 -7.70 -17.27 27.33
N ASP A 430 -7.93 -18.02 28.38
CA ASP A 430 -9.29 -18.27 28.84
C ASP A 430 -9.83 -16.99 29.50
N LYS A 431 -10.93 -16.47 28.99
CA LYS A 431 -11.67 -15.41 29.70
C LYS A 431 -12.20 -16.04 30.98
N LYS A 432 -11.72 -15.55 32.11
CA LYS A 432 -12.33 -15.86 33.41
C LYS A 432 -13.76 -15.36 33.44
#